data_3fd07f3240748849b1c960d385961261
#
_entry.id   3fd07f3240748849b1c960d385961261
#
_cell.length_a   1.000
_cell.length_b   1.000
_cell.length_c   1.000
_cell.angle_alpha   90.00
_cell.angle_beta   90.00
_cell.angle_gamma   90.00
#
_symmetry.space_group_name_H-M   'P 1'
#
loop_
_entity.id
_entity.type
_entity.pdbx_description
1 polymer ?
#
loop_
_entity_poly.entity_id
_entity_poly.type
_entity_poly.pdbx_seq_one_letter_code
_entity_poly.pdbx_strand_id
1 'polypeptide(L)'
;MNMNIREMRAQLGDTQSEFSARYHIPFRTVQNWETGMRKPPEYVSDLLEQRIKEDLTNRKTLSLPKYDPQKKDLPSRSSYVGALSWLQAVRDCIGEPVVFALDNALMCQGNFGGRSDEYIVWVYGDDSVMKFNGVVVLGNRIGAQNIKNRNGLLYTDFNRTVYDALANENILDMQGITEAVSKYFYSNGDSFDGLFVAPEHQDRFERLASDAIEYYEN
;
A
#
# COMPACT_ATOMS: atom_id res chain seq x y z
N MET A 1 -13.78 -26.48 1.61
CA MET A 1 -12.81 -26.36 0.48
C MET A 1 -11.51 -25.90 1.10
N ASN A 2 -10.47 -26.70 1.09
CA ASN A 2 -9.17 -26.23 1.59
C ASN A 2 -8.53 -25.37 0.52
N MET A 3 -8.29 -24.09 0.84
CA MET A 3 -7.56 -23.19 -0.04
C MET A 3 -6.13 -23.67 -0.25
N ASN A 4 -5.58 -23.53 -1.47
CA ASN A 4 -4.18 -23.79 -1.69
C ASN A 4 -3.31 -22.61 -1.20
N ILE A 5 -2.01 -22.84 -0.98
CA ILE A 5 -1.09 -21.81 -0.43
C ILE A 5 -1.03 -20.55 -1.30
N ARG A 6 -1.13 -20.70 -2.61
CA ARG A 6 -1.14 -19.56 -3.54
C ARG A 6 -2.40 -18.70 -3.38
N GLU A 7 -3.56 -19.33 -3.21
CA GLU A 7 -4.83 -18.62 -2.93
C GLU A 7 -4.79 -17.93 -1.56
N MET A 8 -4.28 -18.62 -0.55
CA MET A 8 -4.07 -18.06 0.79
C MET A 8 -3.20 -16.81 0.77
N ARG A 9 -2.07 -16.87 0.06
CA ARG A 9 -1.17 -15.73 -0.10
C ARG A 9 -1.82 -14.59 -0.89
N ALA A 10 -2.54 -14.91 -1.96
CA ALA A 10 -3.23 -13.93 -2.78
C ALA A 10 -4.26 -13.13 -1.96
N GLN A 11 -5.01 -13.77 -1.05
CA GLN A 11 -5.95 -13.07 -0.15
C GLN A 11 -5.28 -12.02 0.75
N LEU A 12 -4.00 -12.23 1.08
CA LEU A 12 -3.21 -11.27 1.84
C LEU A 12 -2.58 -10.19 0.97
N GLY A 13 -2.55 -10.40 -0.36
CA GLY A 13 -1.79 -9.57 -1.29
C GLY A 13 -0.28 -9.65 -1.08
N ASP A 14 0.21 -10.67 -0.40
CA ASP A 14 1.63 -10.83 -0.14
C ASP A 14 2.37 -11.42 -1.35
N THR A 15 3.59 -10.96 -1.61
CA THR A 15 4.54 -11.71 -2.45
C THR A 15 4.95 -13.00 -1.74
N GLN A 16 5.54 -13.96 -2.47
CA GLN A 16 6.06 -15.19 -1.84
C GLN A 16 7.08 -14.89 -0.73
N SER A 17 7.88 -13.85 -0.89
CA SER A 17 8.86 -13.42 0.12
C SER A 17 8.18 -12.84 1.37
N GLU A 18 7.15 -12.00 1.19
CA GLU A 18 6.38 -11.42 2.29
C GLU A 18 5.62 -12.48 3.06
N PHE A 19 4.97 -13.41 2.36
CA PHE A 19 4.28 -14.55 2.96
C PHE A 19 5.25 -15.45 3.76
N SER A 20 6.41 -15.75 3.18
CA SER A 20 7.50 -16.47 3.84
C SER A 20 7.95 -15.78 5.14
N ALA A 21 8.17 -14.48 5.09
CA ALA A 21 8.58 -13.69 6.25
C ALA A 21 7.47 -13.59 7.30
N ARG A 22 6.22 -13.36 6.89
CA ARG A 22 5.06 -13.21 7.78
C ARG A 22 4.80 -14.44 8.62
N TYR A 23 4.85 -15.63 8.00
CA TYR A 23 4.52 -16.89 8.67
C TYR A 23 5.75 -17.70 9.08
N HIS A 24 6.95 -17.12 8.95
CA HIS A 24 8.22 -17.78 9.27
C HIS A 24 8.41 -19.11 8.55
N ILE A 25 7.92 -19.20 7.30
CA ILE A 25 8.06 -20.39 6.45
C ILE A 25 9.23 -20.14 5.50
N PRO A 26 10.22 -21.07 5.37
CA PRO A 26 11.31 -20.87 4.43
C PRO A 26 10.79 -20.60 3.01
N PHE A 27 11.34 -19.58 2.34
CA PHE A 27 10.93 -19.14 1.01
C PHE A 27 10.84 -20.29 -0.01
N ARG A 28 11.85 -21.17 -0.01
CA ARG A 28 11.87 -22.35 -0.87
C ARG A 28 10.70 -23.31 -0.59
N THR A 29 10.25 -23.37 0.65
CA THR A 29 9.10 -24.21 1.04
C THR A 29 7.81 -23.64 0.48
N VAL A 30 7.61 -22.31 0.55
CA VAL A 30 6.46 -21.64 -0.07
C VAL A 30 6.43 -21.87 -1.57
N GLN A 31 7.57 -21.71 -2.26
CA GLN A 31 7.69 -22.00 -3.68
C GLN A 31 7.31 -23.45 -4.02
N ASN A 32 7.83 -24.42 -3.27
CA ASN A 32 7.55 -25.84 -3.51
C ASN A 32 6.06 -26.17 -3.31
N TRP A 33 5.41 -25.55 -2.34
CA TRP A 33 3.97 -25.73 -2.10
C TRP A 33 3.12 -25.10 -3.21
N GLU A 34 3.46 -23.91 -3.66
CA GLU A 34 2.73 -23.23 -4.73
C GLU A 34 2.90 -23.86 -6.12
N THR A 35 4.07 -24.45 -6.38
CA THR A 35 4.34 -25.19 -7.63
C THR A 35 3.84 -26.62 -7.61
N GLY A 36 3.35 -27.10 -6.45
CA GLY A 36 2.88 -28.49 -6.30
C GLY A 36 4.00 -29.52 -6.21
N MET A 37 5.28 -29.10 -6.17
CA MET A 37 6.42 -30.02 -5.98
C MET A 37 6.34 -30.75 -4.63
N ARG A 38 5.77 -30.11 -3.61
CA ARG A 38 5.45 -30.70 -2.32
C ARG A 38 4.09 -30.16 -1.86
N LYS A 39 3.35 -30.96 -1.12
CA LYS A 39 2.13 -30.50 -0.44
C LYS A 39 2.47 -30.14 1.00
N PRO A 40 1.91 -29.06 1.54
CA PRO A 40 2.00 -28.80 2.97
C PRO A 40 1.28 -29.95 3.73
N PRO A 41 1.73 -30.30 4.94
CA PRO A 41 0.96 -31.15 5.82
C PRO A 41 -0.43 -30.54 6.07
N GLU A 42 -1.47 -31.38 6.16
CA GLU A 42 -2.86 -30.91 6.29
C GLU A 42 -3.04 -29.95 7.48
N TYR A 43 -2.48 -30.32 8.64
CA TYR A 43 -2.53 -29.48 9.82
C TYR A 43 -1.85 -28.10 9.64
N VAL A 44 -0.82 -28.00 8.80
CA VAL A 44 -0.16 -26.72 8.47
C VAL A 44 -1.09 -25.86 7.62
N SER A 45 -1.75 -26.48 6.63
CA SER A 45 -2.73 -25.78 5.80
C SER A 45 -3.87 -25.23 6.63
N ASP A 46 -4.41 -26.03 7.55
CA ASP A 46 -5.52 -25.61 8.44
C ASP A 46 -5.11 -24.48 9.38
N LEU A 47 -3.92 -24.57 9.99
CA LEU A 47 -3.38 -23.52 10.85
C LEU A 47 -3.12 -22.21 10.09
N LEU A 48 -2.57 -22.31 8.87
CA LEU A 48 -2.36 -21.14 8.03
C LEU A 48 -3.69 -20.52 7.60
N GLU A 49 -4.67 -21.33 7.19
CA GLU A 49 -5.99 -20.84 6.82
C GLU A 49 -6.68 -20.12 7.99
N GLN A 50 -6.60 -20.69 9.20
CA GLN A 50 -7.13 -20.06 10.40
C GLN A 50 -6.41 -18.73 10.69
N ARG A 51 -5.07 -18.72 10.65
CA ARG A 51 -4.26 -17.54 10.93
C ARG A 51 -4.49 -16.44 9.91
N ILE A 52 -4.63 -16.80 8.63
CA ILE A 52 -4.93 -15.86 7.56
C ILE A 52 -6.33 -15.24 7.75
N LYS A 53 -7.33 -16.04 8.12
CA LYS A 53 -8.65 -15.51 8.45
C LYS A 53 -8.61 -14.53 9.62
N GLU A 54 -7.83 -14.82 10.65
CA GLU A 54 -7.60 -13.89 11.77
C GLU A 54 -6.89 -12.62 11.29
N ASP A 55 -5.84 -12.75 10.49
CA ASP A 55 -5.10 -11.60 9.95
C ASP A 55 -5.97 -10.74 9.02
N LEU A 56 -6.84 -11.34 8.22
CA LEU A 56 -7.82 -10.64 7.37
C LEU A 56 -8.92 -9.97 8.20
N THR A 57 -9.41 -10.63 9.26
CA THR A 57 -10.42 -10.07 10.16
C THR A 57 -9.85 -8.92 11.00
N ASN A 58 -8.58 -9.04 11.40
CA ASN A 58 -7.83 -8.01 12.13
C ASN A 58 -7.30 -6.91 11.21
N ARG A 59 -7.38 -7.04 9.88
CA ARG A 59 -7.23 -5.88 8.99
C ARG A 59 -8.32 -4.89 9.38
N LYS A 60 -7.94 -3.92 10.22
CA LYS A 60 -8.80 -2.79 10.55
C LYS A 60 -9.36 -2.26 9.24
N THR A 61 -10.67 -2.22 9.11
CA THR A 61 -11.28 -1.41 8.05
C THR A 61 -10.72 -0.02 8.24
N LEU A 62 -9.79 0.37 7.38
CA LEU A 62 -9.18 1.68 7.47
C LEU A 62 -10.30 2.71 7.37
N SER A 63 -10.31 3.63 8.28
CA SER A 63 -11.23 4.77 8.27
C SER A 63 -10.40 6.03 8.43
N LEU A 64 -10.87 7.12 7.84
CA LEU A 64 -10.24 8.42 8.02
C LEU A 64 -10.25 8.77 9.51
N PRO A 65 -9.10 9.16 10.08
CA PRO A 65 -9.00 9.47 11.50
C PRO A 65 -9.78 10.76 11.78
N LYS A 66 -10.56 10.74 12.86
CA LYS A 66 -11.15 11.96 13.41
C LYS A 66 -10.08 12.71 14.19
N TYR A 67 -10.17 14.03 14.19
CA TYR A 67 -9.34 14.89 15.04
C TYR A 67 -9.51 14.52 16.51
N ASP A 68 -8.39 14.38 17.21
CA ASP A 68 -8.33 14.05 18.63
C ASP A 68 -7.44 15.11 19.32
N PRO A 69 -7.98 15.95 20.21
CA PRO A 69 -7.21 16.99 20.89
C PRO A 69 -6.14 16.47 21.85
N GLN A 70 -6.12 15.16 22.14
CA GLN A 70 -5.09 14.52 22.96
C GLN A 70 -3.88 14.10 22.14
N LYS A 71 -4.01 14.06 20.80
CA LYS A 71 -2.91 13.73 19.90
C LYS A 71 -2.12 14.97 19.52
N LYS A 72 -0.89 14.75 19.07
CA LYS A 72 -0.04 15.81 18.54
C LYS A 72 -0.46 16.16 17.12
N ASP A 73 -0.37 17.42 16.75
CA ASP A 73 -0.58 17.85 15.38
C ASP A 73 0.71 17.70 14.56
N LEU A 74 0.54 17.33 13.31
CA LEU A 74 1.61 17.35 12.32
C LEU A 74 1.82 18.78 11.79
N PRO A 75 2.99 19.09 11.19
CA PRO A 75 3.22 20.35 10.51
C PRO A 75 2.14 20.64 9.47
N SER A 76 1.58 21.85 9.49
CA SER A 76 0.55 22.26 8.51
C SER A 76 1.14 22.28 7.09
N ARG A 77 0.44 21.67 6.15
CA ARG A 77 0.84 21.62 4.75
C ARG A 77 1.02 23.00 4.13
N SER A 78 0.17 23.96 4.50
CA SER A 78 0.19 25.33 4.01
C SER A 78 1.43 26.12 4.40
N SER A 79 2.19 25.65 5.40
CA SER A 79 3.43 26.29 5.85
C SER A 79 4.65 25.94 5.00
N TYR A 80 4.49 25.10 3.98
CA TYR A 80 5.61 24.59 3.19
C TYR A 80 5.41 24.81 1.69
N VAL A 81 6.49 25.18 1.02
CA VAL A 81 6.53 25.28 -0.44
C VAL A 81 6.85 23.91 -1.02
N GLY A 82 5.84 23.29 -1.63
CA GLY A 82 5.96 21.97 -2.25
C GLY A 82 5.77 20.78 -1.28
N ALA A 83 5.36 19.66 -1.84
CA ALA A 83 4.99 18.48 -1.08
C ALA A 83 6.18 17.83 -0.36
N LEU A 84 7.33 17.79 -1.01
CA LEU A 84 8.52 17.12 -0.45
C LEU A 84 9.03 17.81 0.82
N SER A 85 9.07 19.14 0.86
CA SER A 85 9.51 19.89 2.04
C SER A 85 8.56 19.68 3.23
N TRP A 86 7.25 19.59 2.95
CA TRP A 86 6.28 19.24 3.97
C TRP A 86 6.47 17.79 4.48
N LEU A 87 6.61 16.81 3.59
CA LEU A 87 6.83 15.42 3.99
C LEU A 87 8.14 15.24 4.77
N GLN A 88 9.19 16.02 4.48
CA GLN A 88 10.42 16.05 5.27
C GLN A 88 10.13 16.54 6.70
N ALA A 89 9.37 17.63 6.83
CA ALA A 89 8.99 18.16 8.14
C ALA A 89 8.09 17.19 8.92
N VAL A 90 7.16 16.51 8.24
CA VAL A 90 6.34 15.45 8.83
C VAL A 90 7.20 14.30 9.35
N ARG A 91 8.13 13.78 8.54
CA ARG A 91 9.08 12.73 8.94
C ARG A 91 9.86 13.16 10.19
N ASP A 92 10.40 14.36 10.18
CA ASP A 92 11.22 14.88 11.29
C ASP A 92 10.37 15.08 12.56
N CYS A 93 9.10 15.48 12.42
CA CYS A 93 8.15 15.59 13.52
C CYS A 93 7.78 14.22 14.10
N ILE A 94 7.56 13.21 13.26
CA ILE A 94 7.28 11.84 13.69
C ILE A 94 8.48 11.27 14.46
N GLY A 95 9.71 11.49 13.97
CA GLY A 95 10.95 11.11 14.62
C GLY A 95 11.23 9.60 14.61
N GLU A 96 10.40 8.82 13.93
CA GLU A 96 10.52 7.36 13.82
C GLU A 96 10.55 6.95 12.34
N PRO A 97 11.17 5.81 11.98
CA PRO A 97 11.19 5.34 10.61
C PRO A 97 9.79 5.04 10.11
N VAL A 98 9.39 5.73 9.03
CA VAL A 98 8.13 5.47 8.32
C VAL A 98 8.38 5.38 6.83
N VAL A 99 7.54 4.61 6.14
CA VAL A 99 7.51 4.56 4.67
C VAL A 99 6.21 5.22 4.22
N PHE A 100 6.29 6.34 3.54
CA PHE A 100 5.13 7.03 3.01
C PHE A 100 4.42 6.18 1.94
N ALA A 101 3.09 6.19 1.96
CA ALA A 101 2.25 5.38 1.09
C ALA A 101 1.20 6.24 0.39
N LEU A 102 0.49 5.67 -0.57
CA LEU A 102 -0.65 6.27 -1.26
C LEU A 102 -0.32 7.68 -1.80
N ASP A 103 -1.15 8.68 -1.49
CA ASP A 103 -0.98 10.08 -1.96
C ASP A 103 0.40 10.64 -1.58
N ASN A 104 0.90 10.31 -0.40
CA ASN A 104 2.21 10.78 0.04
C ASN A 104 3.34 10.10 -0.74
N ALA A 105 3.18 8.83 -1.12
CA ALA A 105 4.12 8.16 -2.01
C ALA A 105 4.08 8.76 -3.42
N LEU A 106 2.89 9.09 -3.96
CA LEU A 106 2.75 9.79 -5.23
C LEU A 106 3.48 11.13 -5.22
N MET A 107 3.35 11.91 -4.14
CA MET A 107 4.10 13.16 -3.95
C MET A 107 5.61 12.92 -3.98
N CYS A 108 6.11 11.88 -3.32
CA CYS A 108 7.53 11.50 -3.35
C CYS A 108 7.98 11.07 -4.74
N GLN A 109 7.11 10.45 -5.52
CA GLN A 109 7.36 10.03 -6.91
C GLN A 109 7.31 11.21 -7.91
N GLY A 110 6.82 12.38 -7.48
CA GLY A 110 6.65 13.56 -8.32
C GLY A 110 5.31 13.60 -9.05
N ASN A 111 4.36 12.81 -8.59
CA ASN A 111 2.98 12.82 -9.08
C ASN A 111 2.08 13.69 -8.19
N PHE A 112 0.90 13.99 -8.71
CA PHE A 112 -0.13 14.64 -7.94
C PHE A 112 -0.68 13.69 -6.86
N GLY A 113 -0.83 14.15 -5.64
CA GLY A 113 -1.29 13.36 -4.49
C GLY A 113 -2.76 13.57 -4.13
N GLY A 114 -3.59 14.00 -5.08
CA GLY A 114 -5.01 14.28 -4.80
C GLY A 114 -5.28 15.66 -4.22
N ARG A 115 -6.55 16.02 -4.08
CA ARG A 115 -7.06 17.28 -3.51
C ARG A 115 -7.71 17.04 -2.15
N SER A 116 -7.00 16.47 -1.21
CA SER A 116 -7.52 16.34 0.14
C SER A 116 -7.37 17.67 0.89
N ASP A 117 -8.46 18.23 1.38
CA ASP A 117 -8.45 19.39 2.29
C ASP A 117 -7.95 18.98 3.69
N GLU A 118 -8.09 17.72 4.04
CA GLU A 118 -7.54 17.14 5.26
C GLU A 118 -6.26 16.41 4.93
N TYR A 119 -5.15 16.91 5.45
CA TYR A 119 -3.82 16.33 5.23
C TYR A 119 -3.67 15.04 6.02
N ILE A 120 -4.03 13.95 5.36
CA ILE A 120 -3.80 12.61 5.88
C ILE A 120 -2.43 12.14 5.47
N VAL A 121 -1.72 11.59 6.41
CA VAL A 121 -0.39 11.00 6.21
C VAL A 121 -0.51 9.49 6.27
N TRP A 122 -0.42 8.87 5.11
CA TRP A 122 -0.47 7.43 4.93
C TRP A 122 0.93 6.84 5.05
N VAL A 123 1.11 5.89 5.96
CA VAL A 123 2.43 5.30 6.21
C VAL A 123 2.36 3.80 6.46
N TYR A 124 3.48 3.14 6.21
CA TYR A 124 3.87 1.90 6.87
C TYR A 124 4.82 2.23 8.00
N GLY A 125 4.60 1.67 9.17
CA GLY A 125 5.40 1.93 10.36
C GLY A 125 4.79 1.34 11.62
N ASP A 126 5.42 1.58 12.74
CA ASP A 126 4.92 1.14 14.05
C ASP A 126 3.68 1.95 14.48
N ASP A 127 2.77 1.32 15.22
CA ASP A 127 1.54 1.97 15.72
C ASP A 127 1.83 3.18 16.64
N SER A 128 3.05 3.33 17.16
CA SER A 128 3.46 4.50 17.96
C SER A 128 3.30 5.83 17.22
N VAL A 129 3.32 5.81 15.88
CA VAL A 129 3.11 7.01 15.06
C VAL A 129 1.64 7.48 15.06
N MET A 130 0.71 6.65 15.49
CA MET A 130 -0.71 7.01 15.63
C MET A 130 -0.97 8.01 16.77
N LYS A 131 0.05 8.39 17.53
CA LYS A 131 0.02 9.52 18.49
C LYS A 131 -0.16 10.89 17.83
N PHE A 132 -0.06 10.97 16.49
CA PHE A 132 -0.28 12.18 15.72
C PHE A 132 -1.66 12.20 15.06
N ASN A 133 -2.25 13.39 15.00
CA ASN A 133 -3.47 13.62 14.23
C ASN A 133 -3.19 13.45 12.72
N GLY A 134 -4.15 12.87 12.01
CA GLY A 134 -4.08 12.71 10.56
C GLY A 134 -3.14 11.58 10.08
N VAL A 135 -2.51 10.82 10.97
CA VAL A 135 -1.69 9.66 10.56
C VAL A 135 -2.54 8.40 10.45
N VAL A 136 -2.40 7.70 9.34
CA VAL A 136 -2.99 6.37 9.10
C VAL A 136 -1.89 5.37 8.81
N VAL A 137 -1.84 4.32 9.61
CA VAL A 137 -0.90 3.21 9.43
C VAL A 137 -1.56 2.12 8.60
N LEU A 138 -1.03 1.86 7.40
CA LEU A 138 -1.49 0.78 6.51
C LEU A 138 -1.02 -0.59 6.99
N GLY A 139 0.09 -0.63 7.69
CA GLY A 139 0.67 -1.85 8.26
C GLY A 139 2.03 -1.57 8.88
N ASN A 140 2.49 -2.51 9.71
CA ASN A 140 3.73 -2.34 10.47
C ASN A 140 4.98 -2.62 9.63
N ARG A 141 4.83 -3.31 8.51
CA ARG A 141 5.96 -3.71 7.65
C ARG A 141 5.56 -3.70 6.17
N ILE A 142 6.57 -3.48 5.34
CA ILE A 142 6.49 -3.58 3.89
C ILE A 142 7.80 -4.19 3.38
N GLY A 143 7.72 -4.99 2.32
CA GLY A 143 8.92 -5.61 1.72
C GLY A 143 9.89 -4.57 1.19
N ALA A 144 11.19 -4.75 1.46
CA ALA A 144 12.23 -3.80 1.06
C ALA A 144 12.27 -3.52 -0.44
N GLN A 145 11.87 -4.49 -1.28
CA GLN A 145 11.77 -4.35 -2.73
C GLN A 145 10.73 -3.29 -3.16
N ASN A 146 9.72 -3.04 -2.32
CA ASN A 146 8.64 -2.09 -2.58
C ASN A 146 8.95 -0.69 -2.02
N ILE A 147 10.15 -0.48 -1.48
CA ILE A 147 10.57 0.79 -0.88
C ILE A 147 11.53 1.52 -1.80
N LYS A 148 11.27 2.79 -2.01
CA LYS A 148 12.16 3.75 -2.69
C LYS A 148 12.59 4.82 -1.69
N ASN A 149 13.65 5.54 -2.06
CA ASN A 149 14.19 6.64 -1.27
C ASN A 149 14.41 7.87 -2.16
N ARG A 150 13.91 9.01 -1.72
CA ARG A 150 14.17 10.32 -2.33
C ARG A 150 14.52 11.32 -1.24
N ASN A 151 15.78 11.73 -1.18
CA ASN A 151 16.28 12.72 -0.20
C ASN A 151 15.99 12.33 1.26
N GLY A 152 16.12 11.04 1.59
CA GLY A 152 15.86 10.53 2.92
C GLY A 152 14.37 10.24 3.24
N LEU A 153 13.45 10.54 2.33
CA LEU A 153 12.06 10.09 2.42
C LEU A 153 11.95 8.67 1.88
N LEU A 154 11.54 7.74 2.71
CA LEU A 154 11.18 6.38 2.30
C LEU A 154 9.72 6.37 1.85
N TYR A 155 9.43 5.75 0.74
CA TYR A 155 8.07 5.69 0.19
C TYR A 155 7.85 4.41 -0.63
N THR A 156 6.58 4.02 -0.80
CA THR A 156 6.23 2.86 -1.62
C THR A 156 6.56 3.10 -3.08
N ASP A 157 7.04 2.08 -3.79
CA ASP A 157 7.18 2.16 -5.25
C ASP A 157 5.80 2.27 -5.92
N PHE A 158 5.80 2.50 -7.23
CA PHE A 158 4.57 2.76 -7.96
C PHE A 158 3.61 1.56 -7.95
N ASN A 159 4.12 0.35 -8.16
CA ASN A 159 3.32 -0.87 -8.12
C ASN A 159 2.64 -1.06 -6.76
N ARG A 160 3.39 -0.86 -5.68
CA ARG A 160 2.83 -0.96 -4.33
C ARG A 160 1.83 0.15 -4.05
N THR A 161 2.09 1.36 -4.51
CA THR A 161 1.15 2.49 -4.36
C THR A 161 -0.18 2.21 -5.05
N VAL A 162 -0.17 1.69 -6.28
CA VAL A 162 -1.39 1.30 -7.01
C VAL A 162 -2.11 0.15 -6.29
N TYR A 163 -1.39 -0.87 -5.84
CA TYR A 163 -1.96 -1.97 -5.07
C TYR A 163 -2.68 -1.48 -3.80
N ASP A 164 -2.01 -0.64 -3.02
CA ASP A 164 -2.58 -0.08 -1.78
C ASP A 164 -3.80 0.79 -2.07
N ALA A 165 -3.79 1.53 -3.18
CA ALA A 165 -4.92 2.36 -3.60
C ALA A 165 -6.15 1.51 -3.98
N LEU A 166 -5.97 0.47 -4.78
CA LEU A 166 -7.04 -0.47 -5.14
C LEU A 166 -7.64 -1.18 -3.92
N ALA A 167 -6.79 -1.46 -2.91
CA ALA A 167 -7.26 -2.06 -1.65
C ALA A 167 -8.08 -1.09 -0.79
N ASN A 168 -7.93 0.23 -0.99
CA ASN A 168 -8.50 1.28 -0.13
C ASN A 168 -9.28 2.34 -0.91
N GLU A 169 -9.77 2.03 -2.12
CA GLU A 169 -10.45 3.00 -3.02
C GLU A 169 -11.61 3.76 -2.38
N ASN A 170 -12.28 3.14 -1.41
CA ASN A 170 -13.46 3.70 -0.73
C ASN A 170 -13.16 4.84 0.26
N ILE A 171 -11.89 5.09 0.57
CA ILE A 171 -11.46 6.13 1.53
C ILE A 171 -10.44 7.10 0.92
N LEU A 172 -10.14 6.94 -0.36
CA LEU A 172 -9.16 7.75 -1.08
C LEU A 172 -9.83 8.69 -2.08
N ASP A 173 -9.22 9.84 -2.30
CA ASP A 173 -9.43 10.59 -3.53
C ASP A 173 -8.64 9.90 -4.65
N MET A 174 -9.36 9.17 -5.50
CA MET A 174 -8.75 8.40 -6.58
C MET A 174 -8.19 9.26 -7.71
N GLN A 175 -8.45 10.58 -7.74
CA GLN A 175 -8.00 11.46 -8.82
C GLN A 175 -6.47 11.42 -8.99
N GLY A 176 -5.72 11.48 -7.87
CA GLY A 176 -4.25 11.42 -7.92
C GLY A 176 -3.73 10.09 -8.45
N ILE A 177 -4.37 8.98 -8.07
CA ILE A 177 -4.03 7.64 -8.55
C ILE A 177 -4.37 7.52 -10.04
N THR A 178 -5.55 7.97 -10.47
CA THR A 178 -5.98 7.94 -11.88
C THR A 178 -5.01 8.73 -12.76
N GLU A 179 -4.62 9.94 -12.35
CA GLU A 179 -3.63 10.74 -13.07
C GLU A 179 -2.27 10.04 -13.15
N ALA A 180 -1.80 9.44 -12.04
CA ALA A 180 -0.51 8.75 -12.01
C ALA A 180 -0.51 7.48 -12.88
N VAL A 181 -1.61 6.72 -12.88
CA VAL A 181 -1.79 5.52 -13.72
C VAL A 181 -1.92 5.92 -15.19
N SER A 182 -2.58 7.03 -15.50
CA SER A 182 -2.65 7.61 -16.86
C SER A 182 -1.25 7.99 -17.37
N LYS A 183 -0.46 8.69 -16.57
CA LYS A 183 0.93 9.01 -16.90
C LYS A 183 1.77 7.76 -17.14
N TYR A 184 1.57 6.73 -16.31
CA TYR A 184 2.25 5.46 -16.49
C TYR A 184 1.90 4.84 -17.85
N PHE A 185 0.62 4.74 -18.19
CA PHE A 185 0.12 4.18 -19.44
C PHE A 185 0.78 4.85 -20.65
N TYR A 186 0.65 6.17 -20.77
CA TYR A 186 1.17 6.92 -21.91
C TYR A 186 2.72 6.94 -21.97
N SER A 187 3.40 6.93 -20.85
CA SER A 187 4.87 6.85 -20.84
C SER A 187 5.41 5.44 -21.07
N ASN A 188 4.56 4.42 -20.97
CA ASN A 188 4.91 3.01 -21.17
C ASN A 188 4.42 2.46 -22.53
N GLY A 189 4.24 3.33 -23.52
CA GLY A 189 3.84 2.95 -24.88
C GLY A 189 2.38 2.46 -24.97
N ASP A 190 1.49 3.17 -24.31
CA ASP A 190 0.05 2.89 -24.23
C ASP A 190 -0.23 1.48 -23.65
N SER A 191 0.51 1.12 -22.62
CA SER A 191 0.42 -0.18 -21.98
C SER A 191 0.48 -0.09 -20.45
N PHE A 192 -0.24 -0.96 -19.78
CA PHE A 192 -0.13 -1.20 -18.33
C PHE A 192 0.86 -2.33 -17.98
N ASP A 193 1.65 -2.80 -18.96
CA ASP A 193 2.64 -3.84 -18.73
C ASP A 193 3.63 -3.41 -17.64
N GLY A 194 3.92 -4.33 -16.71
CA GLY A 194 4.77 -4.07 -15.56
C GLY A 194 4.02 -3.64 -14.30
N LEU A 195 2.73 -3.27 -14.38
CA LEU A 195 1.89 -3.14 -13.20
C LEU A 195 1.43 -4.51 -12.73
N PHE A 196 1.69 -4.79 -11.46
CA PHE A 196 1.17 -5.99 -10.81
C PHE A 196 -0.20 -5.69 -10.20
N VAL A 197 -1.22 -6.37 -10.70
CA VAL A 197 -2.59 -6.31 -10.16
C VAL A 197 -2.93 -7.65 -9.54
N ALA A 198 -3.26 -7.65 -8.26
CA ALA A 198 -3.71 -8.85 -7.59
C ALA A 198 -5.09 -9.30 -8.13
N PRO A 199 -5.35 -10.63 -8.22
CA PRO A 199 -6.62 -11.11 -8.79
C PRO A 199 -7.87 -10.53 -8.10
N GLU A 200 -7.82 -10.30 -6.80
CA GLU A 200 -8.91 -9.71 -6.01
C GLU A 200 -9.17 -8.23 -6.31
N HIS A 201 -8.26 -7.57 -7.01
CA HIS A 201 -8.37 -6.15 -7.41
C HIS A 201 -8.56 -5.96 -8.91
N GLN A 202 -8.73 -7.04 -9.67
CA GLN A 202 -8.82 -6.99 -11.13
C GLN A 202 -9.97 -6.08 -11.61
N ASP A 203 -11.18 -6.28 -11.08
CA ASP A 203 -12.37 -5.49 -11.46
C ASP A 203 -12.19 -3.99 -11.11
N ARG A 204 -11.50 -3.69 -10.01
CA ARG A 204 -11.21 -2.31 -9.61
C ARG A 204 -10.17 -1.69 -10.53
N PHE A 205 -9.14 -2.47 -10.87
CA PHE A 205 -8.11 -2.01 -11.79
C PHE A 205 -8.66 -1.75 -13.19
N GLU A 206 -9.57 -2.59 -13.69
CA GLU A 206 -10.19 -2.38 -15.01
C GLU A 206 -10.96 -1.05 -15.07
N ARG A 207 -11.68 -0.68 -14.01
CA ARG A 207 -12.31 0.65 -13.92
C ARG A 207 -11.28 1.76 -13.89
N LEU A 208 -10.27 1.66 -13.00
CA LEU A 208 -9.19 2.63 -12.88
C LEU A 208 -8.43 2.79 -14.21
N ALA A 209 -8.18 1.70 -14.93
CA ALA A 209 -7.50 1.71 -16.22
C ALA A 209 -8.34 2.42 -17.30
N SER A 210 -9.66 2.18 -17.34
CA SER A 210 -10.56 2.91 -18.23
C SER A 210 -10.53 4.41 -17.95
N ASP A 211 -10.71 4.81 -16.69
CA ASP A 211 -10.68 6.21 -16.28
C ASP A 211 -9.32 6.86 -16.57
N ALA A 212 -8.22 6.10 -16.41
CA ALA A 212 -6.87 6.58 -16.67
C ALA A 212 -6.58 6.82 -18.15
N ILE A 213 -7.10 5.99 -19.05
CA ILE A 213 -6.99 6.17 -20.51
C ILE A 213 -7.75 7.43 -20.93
N GLU A 214 -8.94 7.63 -20.42
CA GLU A 214 -9.79 8.77 -20.76
C GLU A 214 -9.35 10.10 -20.09
N TYR A 215 -8.45 10.05 -19.12
CA TYR A 215 -8.08 11.19 -18.27
C TYR A 215 -7.54 12.40 -19.04
N TYR A 216 -6.82 12.19 -20.13
CA TYR A 216 -6.28 13.26 -20.98
C TYR A 216 -7.04 13.48 -22.28
N GLU A 217 -8.08 12.68 -22.55
CA GLU A 217 -8.92 12.85 -23.74
C GLU A 217 -10.02 13.90 -23.52
N ASN A 218 -10.28 14.31 -22.28
CA ASN A 218 -11.23 15.34 -21.85
C ASN A 218 -10.44 16.60 -21.39
#